data_c198d62daa579bb6c9cfc9ca83a685c9
#
_entry.id   c198d62daa579bb6c9cfc9ca83a685c9
#
_cell.length_a   1.000
_cell.length_b   1.000
_cell.length_c   1.000
_cell.angle_alpha   90.00
_cell.angle_beta   90.00
_cell.angle_gamma   90.00
#
_symmetry.space_group_name_H-M   'P 1'
#
loop_
_entity.id
_entity.type
_entity.pdbx_description
1 polymer ?
#
loop_
_entity_poly.entity_id
_entity_poly.type
_entity_poly.pdbx_seq_one_letter_code
_entity_poly.pdbx_strand_id
1 'polypeptide(L)'
;MRRSLAGFKRRLTLLPPAGACLSVVEATGGYERDLVAEMAVVGQHIAVVNPRHVRDFAKSLGLLAKTDRLDAAVIARFAEMTKPVPQGFCQQQEQLRELIVRRRQLVDHRVAEKNRCEQAHSPLVRKSVRKSIETIDKDLNRIDKAIIQLVESNDDWRGRYERLKSVPGVGAQTAATLMAELPELGRLNRQQVASLVGVAPMNRDSGKFSGRRKICGGRATVHSGLYMAALSAKKHNPVIRAFAARLLAKGTPPKVVLTACMRKLLVILNAMLRSGESWGPRLATVTE
;
A
#
# COMPACT_ATOMS: atom_id res chain seq x y z
N MET A 1 19.24 20.77 6.51
CA MET A 1 18.54 21.77 5.69
C MET A 1 17.11 21.89 6.19
N ARG A 2 16.65 23.07 6.66
CA ARG A 2 15.32 23.22 7.25
C ARG A 2 14.22 23.01 6.19
N ARG A 3 13.28 22.11 6.48
CA ARG A 3 12.04 21.86 5.74
C ARG A 3 11.07 23.02 6.00
N SER A 4 11.21 24.11 5.28
CA SER A 4 10.21 25.17 5.30
C SER A 4 9.58 25.27 3.92
N LEU A 5 8.27 25.48 3.87
CA LEU A 5 7.52 25.83 2.66
C LEU A 5 8.24 26.92 1.84
N ALA A 6 8.85 27.91 2.53
CA ALA A 6 9.66 28.94 1.90
C ALA A 6 10.91 28.37 1.18
N GLY A 7 11.55 27.33 1.75
CA GLY A 7 12.69 26.66 1.14
C GLY A 7 12.33 25.88 -0.13
N PHE A 8 11.14 25.28 -0.19
CA PHE A 8 10.63 24.61 -1.37
C PHE A 8 10.26 25.63 -2.45
N LYS A 9 9.52 26.68 -2.13
CA LYS A 9 9.14 27.75 -3.07
C LYS A 9 10.35 28.37 -3.76
N ARG A 10 11.42 28.66 -3.03
CA ARG A 10 12.67 29.18 -3.61
C ARG A 10 13.34 28.20 -4.58
N ARG A 11 13.19 26.89 -4.40
CA ARG A 11 13.74 25.88 -5.31
C ARG A 11 12.88 25.70 -6.56
N LEU A 12 11.56 25.86 -6.42
CA LEU A 12 10.64 25.78 -7.55
C LEU A 12 10.92 26.85 -8.60
N THR A 13 11.40 28.06 -8.20
CA THR A 13 11.78 29.12 -9.13
C THR A 13 13.04 28.81 -9.95
N LEU A 14 13.81 27.79 -9.59
CA LEU A 14 14.98 27.33 -10.34
C LEU A 14 14.67 26.23 -11.36
N LEU A 15 13.43 25.73 -11.35
CA LEU A 15 13.01 24.68 -12.29
C LEU A 15 12.63 25.30 -13.64
N PRO A 16 12.82 24.55 -14.74
CA PRO A 16 12.27 24.91 -16.04
C PRO A 16 10.74 25.06 -15.99
N PRO A 17 10.13 25.66 -17.02
CA PRO A 17 8.67 25.76 -17.11
C PRO A 17 7.97 24.42 -16.89
N ALA A 18 6.71 24.48 -16.41
CA ALA A 18 5.90 23.29 -16.13
C ALA A 18 5.84 22.37 -17.37
N GLY A 19 6.08 21.09 -17.15
CA GLY A 19 6.09 20.07 -18.21
C GLY A 19 7.39 19.93 -19.01
N ALA A 20 8.35 20.86 -18.88
CA ALA A 20 9.61 20.80 -19.60
C ALA A 20 10.60 19.77 -19.01
N CYS A 21 10.43 19.39 -17.75
CA CYS A 21 11.28 18.39 -17.09
C CYS A 21 10.46 17.49 -16.16
N LEU A 22 11.02 16.31 -15.87
CA LEU A 22 10.53 15.42 -14.86
C LEU A 22 11.43 15.49 -13.63
N SER A 23 10.88 15.92 -12.50
CA SER A 23 11.56 15.82 -11.21
C SER A 23 11.38 14.42 -10.64
N VAL A 24 12.46 13.82 -10.13
CA VAL A 24 12.41 12.48 -9.54
C VAL A 24 12.96 12.54 -8.12
N VAL A 25 12.22 11.97 -7.19
CA VAL A 25 12.59 11.90 -5.77
C VAL A 25 12.42 10.48 -5.24
N GLU A 26 13.20 10.15 -4.21
CA GLU A 26 13.02 8.88 -3.50
C GLU A 26 11.91 8.99 -2.46
N ALA A 27 11.17 7.88 -2.27
CA ALA A 27 10.26 7.74 -1.15
C ALA A 27 11.04 7.67 0.16
N THR A 28 10.94 8.69 1.00
CA THR A 28 11.69 8.84 2.26
C THR A 28 10.81 8.78 3.50
N GLY A 29 9.84 7.86 3.51
CA GLY A 29 8.94 7.67 4.64
C GLY A 29 7.89 8.77 4.80
N GLY A 30 7.54 9.47 3.71
CA GLY A 30 6.54 10.54 3.68
C GLY A 30 7.16 11.95 3.68
N TYR A 31 8.45 12.04 3.79
CA TYR A 31 9.17 13.33 3.77
C TYR A 31 9.16 14.00 2.40
N GLU A 32 8.98 13.24 1.35
CA GLU A 32 8.84 13.71 -0.02
C GLU A 32 7.48 14.36 -0.32
N ARG A 33 6.46 14.12 0.51
CA ARG A 33 5.05 14.48 0.21
C ARG A 33 4.81 15.97 0.08
N ASP A 34 5.36 16.77 0.99
CA ASP A 34 5.22 18.23 0.94
C ASP A 34 5.79 18.78 -0.37
N LEU A 35 6.94 18.23 -0.81
CA LEU A 35 7.54 18.60 -2.08
C LEU A 35 6.65 18.17 -3.26
N VAL A 36 6.09 16.95 -3.22
CA VAL A 36 5.17 16.46 -4.27
C VAL A 36 3.93 17.34 -4.36
N ALA A 37 3.36 17.74 -3.23
CA ALA A 37 2.21 18.62 -3.18
C ALA A 37 2.52 20.00 -3.78
N GLU A 38 3.60 20.63 -3.38
CA GLU A 38 4.03 21.95 -3.89
C GLU A 38 4.35 21.90 -5.39
N MET A 39 5.01 20.82 -5.86
CA MET A 39 5.28 20.61 -7.28
C MET A 39 3.99 20.47 -8.10
N ALA A 40 3.00 19.77 -7.58
CA ALA A 40 1.71 19.62 -8.22
C ALA A 40 0.94 20.95 -8.33
N VAL A 41 0.99 21.79 -7.27
CA VAL A 41 0.35 23.12 -7.26
C VAL A 41 0.91 24.01 -8.38
N VAL A 42 2.21 23.92 -8.68
CA VAL A 42 2.84 24.71 -9.76
C VAL A 42 2.86 23.98 -11.10
N GLY A 43 2.13 22.86 -11.23
CA GLY A 43 2.00 22.10 -12.49
C GLY A 43 3.27 21.35 -12.92
N GLN A 44 4.25 21.18 -12.04
CA GLN A 44 5.48 20.44 -12.34
C GLN A 44 5.27 18.93 -12.30
N HIS A 45 5.91 18.22 -13.22
CA HIS A 45 5.89 16.77 -13.25
C HIS A 45 6.86 16.21 -12.22
N ILE A 46 6.36 15.33 -11.32
CA ILE A 46 7.17 14.67 -10.30
C ILE A 46 6.87 13.19 -10.25
N ALA A 47 7.91 12.36 -10.14
CA ALA A 47 7.81 10.94 -9.90
C ALA A 47 8.50 10.56 -8.60
N VAL A 48 7.82 9.75 -7.77
CA VAL A 48 8.40 9.18 -6.55
C VAL A 48 8.84 7.76 -6.84
N VAL A 49 10.12 7.47 -6.61
CA VAL A 49 10.72 6.17 -6.90
C VAL A 49 11.09 5.43 -5.62
N ASN A 50 11.18 4.10 -5.73
CA ASN A 50 11.56 3.26 -4.60
C ASN A 50 13.07 3.39 -4.31
N PRO A 51 13.48 3.77 -3.09
CA PRO A 51 14.89 3.91 -2.71
C PRO A 51 15.72 2.64 -2.92
N ARG A 52 15.09 1.47 -2.76
CA ARG A 52 15.76 0.19 -2.98
C ARG A 52 16.18 0.01 -4.45
N HIS A 53 15.31 0.37 -5.39
CA HIS A 53 15.61 0.27 -6.81
C HIS A 53 16.75 1.23 -7.20
N VAL A 54 16.73 2.45 -6.69
CA VAL A 54 17.81 3.44 -6.91
C VAL A 54 19.12 2.93 -6.31
N ARG A 55 19.08 2.37 -5.10
CA ARG A 55 20.26 1.80 -4.44
C ARG A 55 20.83 0.60 -5.18
N ASP A 56 19.99 -0.31 -5.67
CA ASP A 56 20.43 -1.47 -6.43
C ASP A 56 21.00 -1.05 -7.80
N PHE A 57 20.43 -0.01 -8.42
CA PHE A 57 20.97 0.63 -9.61
C PHE A 57 22.36 1.27 -9.35
N ALA A 58 22.53 2.01 -8.24
CA ALA A 58 23.83 2.54 -7.85
C ALA A 58 24.90 1.44 -7.71
N LYS A 59 24.54 0.32 -7.07
CA LYS A 59 25.44 -0.84 -6.94
C LYS A 59 25.83 -1.43 -8.30
N SER A 60 24.89 -1.52 -9.25
CA SER A 60 25.15 -2.04 -10.59
C SER A 60 26.14 -1.15 -11.38
N LEU A 61 26.23 0.13 -11.03
CA LEU A 61 27.21 1.08 -11.56
C LEU A 61 28.54 1.10 -10.78
N GLY A 62 28.70 0.26 -9.76
CA GLY A 62 29.90 0.24 -8.89
C GLY A 62 29.94 1.41 -7.89
N LEU A 63 28.86 2.19 -7.75
CA LEU A 63 28.80 3.36 -6.86
C LEU A 63 28.35 2.90 -5.46
N LEU A 64 29.31 2.62 -4.58
CA LEU A 64 29.05 2.16 -3.21
C LEU A 64 28.97 3.31 -2.19
N ALA A 65 29.65 4.42 -2.44
CA ALA A 65 29.61 5.60 -1.59
C ALA A 65 28.23 6.26 -1.61
N LYS A 66 27.87 6.87 -0.48
CA LYS A 66 26.59 7.59 -0.33
C LYS A 66 26.87 9.02 0.12
N THR A 67 26.59 9.97 -0.77
CA THR A 67 26.56 11.41 -0.48
C THR A 67 25.38 12.02 -1.20
N ASP A 68 24.81 13.10 -0.69
CA ASP A 68 23.64 13.77 -1.30
C ASP A 68 23.87 14.12 -2.78
N ARG A 69 25.09 14.51 -3.15
CA ARG A 69 25.44 14.85 -4.53
C ARG A 69 25.48 13.62 -5.44
N LEU A 70 26.07 12.53 -4.97
CA LEU A 70 26.11 11.26 -5.71
C LEU A 70 24.71 10.67 -5.83
N ASP A 71 23.93 10.71 -4.76
CA ASP A 71 22.56 10.22 -4.75
C ASP A 71 21.70 10.98 -5.79
N ALA A 72 21.82 12.31 -5.88
CA ALA A 72 21.12 13.09 -6.89
C ALA A 72 21.50 12.71 -8.33
N ALA A 73 22.80 12.51 -8.60
CA ALA A 73 23.29 12.07 -9.91
C ALA A 73 22.82 10.65 -10.27
N VAL A 74 22.79 9.75 -9.29
CA VAL A 74 22.29 8.37 -9.45
C VAL A 74 20.78 8.38 -9.74
N ILE A 75 20.00 9.18 -9.00
CA ILE A 75 18.54 9.32 -9.23
C ILE A 75 18.29 9.86 -10.64
N ALA A 76 19.05 10.86 -11.10
CA ALA A 76 18.90 11.40 -12.43
C ALA A 76 19.17 10.35 -13.52
N ARG A 77 20.25 9.58 -13.42
CA ARG A 77 20.59 8.47 -14.35
C ARG A 77 19.56 7.36 -14.29
N PHE A 78 19.10 7.02 -13.09
CA PHE A 78 18.02 6.05 -12.90
C PHE A 78 16.74 6.49 -13.61
N ALA A 79 16.37 7.77 -13.46
CA ALA A 79 15.21 8.34 -14.10
C ALA A 79 15.30 8.34 -15.62
N GLU A 80 16.46 8.67 -16.18
CA GLU A 80 16.73 8.64 -17.62
C GLU A 80 16.55 7.24 -18.21
N MET A 81 17.04 6.20 -17.51
CA MET A 81 16.94 4.82 -17.99
C MET A 81 15.54 4.21 -17.77
N THR A 82 14.92 4.47 -16.63
CA THR A 82 13.64 3.81 -16.26
C THR A 82 12.41 4.59 -16.68
N LYS A 83 12.56 5.88 -17.00
CA LYS A 83 11.49 6.80 -17.41
C LYS A 83 10.25 6.67 -16.51
N PRO A 84 10.39 6.92 -15.18
CA PRO A 84 9.31 6.74 -14.24
C PRO A 84 8.14 7.66 -14.60
N VAL A 85 6.92 7.12 -14.47
CA VAL A 85 5.70 7.86 -14.81
C VAL A 85 5.43 8.89 -13.71
N PRO A 86 5.15 10.17 -14.08
CA PRO A 86 4.73 11.19 -13.12
C PRO A 86 3.50 10.74 -12.32
N GLN A 87 3.51 11.02 -11.04
CA GLN A 87 2.36 10.75 -10.18
C GLN A 87 1.47 12.00 -10.11
N GLY A 88 0.17 11.82 -10.37
CA GLY A 88 -0.80 12.86 -10.10
C GLY A 88 -0.96 13.04 -8.59
N PHE A 89 -0.97 14.30 -8.13
CA PHE A 89 -1.27 14.61 -6.75
C PHE A 89 -2.79 14.78 -6.59
N CYS A 90 -3.35 14.10 -5.59
CA CYS A 90 -4.73 14.27 -5.18
C CYS A 90 -4.77 14.50 -3.65
N GLN A 91 -5.16 15.70 -3.24
CA GLN A 91 -5.19 16.07 -1.83
C GLN A 91 -6.06 15.13 -0.99
N GLN A 92 -7.23 14.73 -1.48
CA GLN A 92 -8.10 13.78 -0.79
C GLN A 92 -7.42 12.40 -0.63
N GLN A 93 -6.66 11.96 -1.65
CA GLN A 93 -5.92 10.70 -1.59
C GLN A 93 -4.85 10.74 -0.49
N GLU A 94 -4.12 11.85 -0.37
CA GLU A 94 -3.13 12.01 0.69
C GLU A 94 -3.78 12.09 2.08
N GLN A 95 -4.90 12.81 2.23
CA GLN A 95 -5.65 12.83 3.48
C GLN A 95 -6.12 11.43 3.91
N LEU A 96 -6.66 10.65 2.97
CA LEU A 96 -7.05 9.27 3.26
C LEU A 96 -5.86 8.42 3.70
N ARG A 97 -4.74 8.57 3.02
CA ARG A 97 -3.51 7.86 3.34
C ARG A 97 -2.98 8.21 4.74
N GLU A 98 -2.98 9.49 5.11
CA GLU A 98 -2.59 9.93 6.45
C GLU A 98 -3.49 9.33 7.53
N LEU A 99 -4.80 9.33 7.33
CA LEU A 99 -5.75 8.70 8.25
C LEU A 99 -5.50 7.20 8.40
N ILE A 100 -5.26 6.48 7.30
CA ILE A 100 -4.95 5.04 7.31
C ILE A 100 -3.61 4.76 8.03
N VAL A 101 -2.59 5.56 7.77
CA VAL A 101 -1.28 5.44 8.46
C VAL A 101 -1.46 5.69 9.97
N ARG A 102 -2.17 6.77 10.34
CA ARG A 102 -2.43 7.09 11.76
C ARG A 102 -3.22 5.99 12.45
N ARG A 103 -4.25 5.48 11.78
CA ARG A 103 -5.02 4.36 12.31
C ARG A 103 -4.15 3.14 12.61
N ARG A 104 -3.25 2.77 11.69
CA ARG A 104 -2.32 1.65 11.90
C ARG A 104 -1.43 1.89 13.11
N GLN A 105 -0.83 3.08 13.25
CA GLN A 105 -0.02 3.45 14.41
C GLN A 105 -0.79 3.30 15.72
N LEU A 106 -2.06 3.73 15.75
CA LEU A 106 -2.92 3.57 16.93
C LEU A 106 -3.23 2.11 17.24
N VAL A 107 -3.46 1.27 16.22
CA VAL A 107 -3.66 -0.18 16.40
C VAL A 107 -2.40 -0.83 16.96
N ASP A 108 -1.22 -0.53 16.41
CA ASP A 108 0.06 -1.07 16.89
C ASP A 108 0.32 -0.63 18.34
N HIS A 109 0.06 0.63 18.67
CA HIS A 109 0.17 1.17 20.03
C HIS A 109 -0.81 0.47 20.98
N ARG A 110 -2.07 0.28 20.58
CA ARG A 110 -3.07 -0.47 21.37
C ARG A 110 -2.61 -1.90 21.69
N VAL A 111 -2.05 -2.59 20.69
CA VAL A 111 -1.52 -3.96 20.90
C VAL A 111 -0.38 -3.94 21.90
N ALA A 112 0.55 -2.98 21.79
CA ALA A 112 1.65 -2.83 22.74
C ALA A 112 1.15 -2.57 24.17
N GLU A 113 0.16 -1.68 24.34
CA GLU A 113 -0.43 -1.38 25.65
C GLU A 113 -1.20 -2.61 26.22
N LYS A 114 -1.92 -3.37 25.39
CA LYS A 114 -2.57 -4.61 25.84
C LYS A 114 -1.57 -5.62 26.39
N ASN A 115 -0.46 -5.85 25.68
CA ASN A 115 0.60 -6.73 26.14
C ASN A 115 1.22 -6.24 27.46
N ARG A 116 1.43 -4.92 27.62
CA ARG A 116 1.89 -4.32 28.88
C ARG A 116 0.90 -4.54 30.01
N CYS A 117 -0.41 -4.41 29.74
CA CYS A 117 -1.47 -4.63 30.72
C CYS A 117 -1.48 -6.08 31.25
N GLU A 118 -1.23 -7.06 30.39
CA GLU A 118 -1.13 -8.48 30.76
C GLU A 118 0.10 -8.76 31.61
N GLN A 119 1.22 -8.10 31.33
CA GLN A 119 2.48 -8.28 32.06
C GLN A 119 2.55 -7.49 33.39
N ALA A 120 1.69 -6.48 33.57
CA ALA A 120 1.73 -5.62 34.76
C ALA A 120 1.19 -6.35 35.99
N HIS A 121 1.93 -6.34 37.09
CA HIS A 121 1.50 -6.91 38.40
C HIS A 121 0.88 -5.87 39.31
N SER A 122 1.39 -4.63 39.28
CA SER A 122 0.88 -3.53 40.12
C SER A 122 -0.52 -3.06 39.68
N PRO A 123 -1.50 -2.98 40.59
CA PRO A 123 -2.83 -2.44 40.29
C PRO A 123 -2.78 -1.01 39.74
N LEU A 124 -1.88 -0.16 40.24
CA LEU A 124 -1.69 1.22 39.79
C LEU A 124 -1.22 1.25 38.32
N VAL A 125 -0.25 0.42 37.97
CA VAL A 125 0.27 0.31 36.59
C VAL A 125 -0.83 -0.19 35.66
N ARG A 126 -1.57 -1.24 36.03
CA ARG A 126 -2.70 -1.74 35.26
C ARG A 126 -3.76 -0.67 34.99
N LYS A 127 -4.11 0.11 36.03
CA LYS A 127 -5.08 1.20 35.90
C LYS A 127 -4.58 2.28 34.92
N SER A 128 -3.31 2.66 34.99
CA SER A 128 -2.69 3.62 34.09
C SER A 128 -2.72 3.12 32.63
N VAL A 129 -2.29 1.87 32.38
CA VAL A 129 -2.28 1.27 31.05
C VAL A 129 -3.70 1.16 30.46
N ARG A 130 -4.69 0.74 31.26
CA ARG A 130 -6.10 0.70 30.83
C ARG A 130 -6.61 2.06 30.37
N LYS A 131 -6.28 3.12 31.10
CA LYS A 131 -6.64 4.49 30.72
C LYS A 131 -6.01 4.88 29.36
N SER A 132 -4.77 4.47 29.10
CA SER A 132 -4.11 4.68 27.80
C SER A 132 -4.85 3.93 26.69
N ILE A 133 -5.25 2.66 26.92
CA ILE A 133 -6.01 1.86 25.94
C ILE A 133 -7.35 2.53 25.63
N GLU A 134 -8.09 3.00 26.63
CA GLU A 134 -9.36 3.71 26.46
C GLU A 134 -9.20 4.97 25.58
N THR A 135 -8.12 5.72 25.79
CA THR A 135 -7.82 6.92 24.99
C THR A 135 -7.52 6.55 23.55
N ILE A 136 -6.71 5.50 23.33
CA ILE A 136 -6.40 5.00 21.98
C ILE A 136 -7.68 4.50 21.26
N ASP A 137 -8.58 3.82 21.97
CA ASP A 137 -9.83 3.34 21.39
C ASP A 137 -10.75 4.52 20.97
N LYS A 138 -10.80 5.61 21.78
CA LYS A 138 -11.51 6.83 21.40
C LYS A 138 -10.92 7.47 20.13
N ASP A 139 -9.60 7.54 20.05
CA ASP A 139 -8.91 8.09 18.87
C ASP A 139 -9.11 7.21 17.64
N LEU A 140 -9.07 5.88 17.78
CA LEU A 140 -9.40 4.95 16.69
C LEU A 140 -10.80 5.20 16.15
N ASN A 141 -11.79 5.37 17.03
CA ASN A 141 -13.17 5.65 16.63
C ASN A 141 -13.29 7.00 15.89
N ARG A 142 -12.54 8.02 16.29
CA ARG A 142 -12.51 9.31 15.58
C ARG A 142 -11.90 9.19 14.19
N ILE A 143 -10.77 8.49 14.09
CA ILE A 143 -10.11 8.25 12.80
C ILE A 143 -11.00 7.41 11.87
N ASP A 144 -11.65 6.36 12.38
CA ASP A 144 -12.56 5.52 11.58
C ASP A 144 -13.74 6.32 11.04
N LYS A 145 -14.33 7.22 11.84
CA LYS A 145 -15.36 8.14 11.37
C LYS A 145 -14.86 9.10 10.30
N ALA A 146 -13.68 9.69 10.50
CA ALA A 146 -13.07 10.60 9.53
C ALA A 146 -12.77 9.91 8.19
N ILE A 147 -12.33 8.64 8.20
CA ILE A 147 -12.12 7.84 6.99
C ILE A 147 -13.44 7.67 6.24
N ILE A 148 -14.51 7.30 6.92
CA ILE A 148 -15.83 7.10 6.31
C ILE A 148 -16.35 8.42 5.72
N GLN A 149 -16.30 9.51 6.47
CA GLN A 149 -16.73 10.84 6.00
C GLN A 149 -15.95 11.28 4.75
N LEU A 150 -14.63 11.07 4.72
CA LEU A 150 -13.81 11.42 3.58
C LEU A 150 -14.15 10.57 2.34
N VAL A 151 -14.42 9.28 2.53
CA VAL A 151 -14.83 8.38 1.44
C VAL A 151 -16.22 8.75 0.91
N GLU A 152 -17.15 9.11 1.79
CA GLU A 152 -18.53 9.48 1.44
C GLU A 152 -18.65 10.89 0.82
N SER A 153 -17.66 11.74 1.01
CA SER A 153 -17.65 13.11 0.45
C SER A 153 -17.51 13.15 -1.08
N ASN A 154 -17.19 12.02 -1.73
CA ASN A 154 -17.00 11.92 -3.17
C ASN A 154 -17.73 10.67 -3.69
N ASP A 155 -18.63 10.84 -4.66
CA ASP A 155 -19.48 9.76 -5.19
C ASP A 155 -18.67 8.63 -5.87
N ASP A 156 -17.60 8.97 -6.59
CA ASP A 156 -16.71 7.97 -7.20
C ASP A 156 -16.01 7.13 -6.13
N TRP A 157 -15.56 7.77 -5.06
CA TRP A 157 -14.91 7.11 -3.94
C TRP A 157 -15.89 6.22 -3.18
N ARG A 158 -17.09 6.73 -2.90
CA ARG A 158 -18.17 5.94 -2.28
C ARG A 158 -18.49 4.72 -3.12
N GLY A 159 -18.66 4.88 -4.44
CA GLY A 159 -18.92 3.77 -5.34
C GLY A 159 -17.81 2.73 -5.36
N ARG A 160 -16.53 3.15 -5.40
CA ARG A 160 -15.37 2.24 -5.32
C ARG A 160 -15.31 1.51 -3.97
N TYR A 161 -15.54 2.23 -2.88
CA TYR A 161 -15.52 1.68 -1.53
C TYR A 161 -16.60 0.61 -1.33
N GLU A 162 -17.85 0.89 -1.72
CA GLU A 162 -18.94 -0.06 -1.60
C GLU A 162 -18.74 -1.30 -2.47
N ARG A 163 -18.22 -1.15 -3.69
CA ARG A 163 -17.83 -2.29 -4.52
C ARG A 163 -16.78 -3.17 -3.82
N LEU A 164 -15.74 -2.61 -3.24
CA LEU A 164 -14.73 -3.37 -2.50
C LEU A 164 -15.35 -4.10 -1.30
N LYS A 165 -16.20 -3.43 -0.53
CA LYS A 165 -16.93 -4.00 0.63
C LYS A 165 -17.92 -5.09 0.27
N SER A 166 -18.46 -5.08 -0.93
CA SER A 166 -19.41 -6.11 -1.36
C SER A 166 -18.78 -7.51 -1.40
N VAL A 167 -17.45 -7.61 -1.46
CA VAL A 167 -16.76 -8.91 -1.50
C VAL A 167 -16.68 -9.53 -0.10
N PRO A 168 -17.26 -10.73 0.11
CA PRO A 168 -17.19 -11.41 1.40
C PRO A 168 -15.73 -11.64 1.84
N GLY A 169 -15.40 -11.11 3.01
CA GLY A 169 -14.03 -11.11 3.56
C GLY A 169 -13.29 -9.78 3.43
N VAL A 170 -13.80 -8.83 2.65
CA VAL A 170 -13.25 -7.47 2.55
C VAL A 170 -14.06 -6.54 3.44
N GLY A 171 -13.53 -6.20 4.59
CA GLY A 171 -14.15 -5.25 5.52
C GLY A 171 -13.84 -3.79 5.18
N ALA A 172 -14.52 -2.88 5.85
CA ALA A 172 -14.38 -1.43 5.74
C ALA A 172 -12.91 -0.96 5.74
N GLN A 173 -12.12 -1.46 6.68
CA GLN A 173 -10.72 -1.08 6.83
C GLN A 173 -9.84 -1.56 5.67
N THR A 174 -10.08 -2.78 5.18
CA THR A 174 -9.34 -3.29 4.02
C THR A 174 -9.70 -2.48 2.76
N ALA A 175 -10.98 -2.17 2.56
CA ALA A 175 -11.43 -1.36 1.44
C ALA A 175 -10.78 0.04 1.46
N ALA A 176 -10.82 0.73 2.60
CA ALA A 176 -10.19 2.04 2.77
C ALA A 176 -8.66 1.98 2.57
N THR A 177 -8.00 0.94 3.09
CA THR A 177 -6.54 0.73 2.89
C THR A 177 -6.21 0.52 1.41
N LEU A 178 -7.00 -0.28 0.69
CA LEU A 178 -6.81 -0.49 -0.75
C LEU A 178 -7.00 0.81 -1.54
N MET A 179 -7.99 1.63 -1.19
CA MET A 179 -8.20 2.92 -1.84
C MET A 179 -7.05 3.90 -1.57
N ALA A 180 -6.56 3.96 -0.33
CA ALA A 180 -5.49 4.86 0.06
C ALA A 180 -4.13 4.46 -0.51
N GLU A 181 -3.79 3.17 -0.43
CA GLU A 181 -2.44 2.66 -0.67
C GLU A 181 -2.28 1.96 -2.02
N LEU A 182 -3.37 1.75 -2.76
CA LEU A 182 -3.36 1.10 -4.08
C LEU A 182 -4.30 1.82 -5.08
N PRO A 183 -4.08 3.13 -5.36
CA PRO A 183 -4.94 3.90 -6.27
C PRO A 183 -4.97 3.35 -7.69
N GLU A 184 -3.96 2.56 -8.09
CA GLU A 184 -3.86 1.90 -9.39
C GLU A 184 -4.80 0.70 -9.55
N LEU A 185 -5.44 0.25 -8.46
CA LEU A 185 -6.37 -0.88 -8.47
C LEU A 185 -7.53 -0.61 -9.45
N GLY A 186 -7.77 -1.55 -10.34
CA GLY A 186 -8.72 -1.42 -11.46
C GLY A 186 -8.07 -0.95 -12.78
N ARG A 187 -6.83 -0.47 -12.76
CA ARG A 187 -6.11 0.00 -13.97
C ARG A 187 -4.99 -0.93 -14.43
N LEU A 188 -4.47 -1.76 -13.52
CA LEU A 188 -3.36 -2.68 -13.78
C LEU A 188 -3.87 -4.03 -14.29
N ASN A 189 -3.01 -4.77 -14.99
CA ASN A 189 -3.27 -6.17 -15.29
C ASN A 189 -3.04 -7.05 -14.04
N ARG A 190 -3.46 -8.34 -14.12
CA ARG A 190 -3.38 -9.30 -13.00
C ARG A 190 -1.94 -9.55 -12.50
N GLN A 191 -0.96 -9.45 -13.37
CA GLN A 191 0.45 -9.71 -13.02
C GLN A 191 1.06 -8.46 -12.35
N GLN A 192 0.81 -7.29 -12.92
CA GLN A 192 1.26 -6.00 -12.39
C GLN A 192 0.72 -5.76 -10.98
N VAL A 193 -0.59 -5.93 -10.76
CA VAL A 193 -1.18 -5.71 -9.43
C VAL A 193 -0.65 -6.71 -8.40
N ALA A 194 -0.44 -7.97 -8.78
CA ALA A 194 0.12 -8.99 -7.88
C ALA A 194 1.59 -8.70 -7.52
N SER A 195 2.38 -8.21 -8.49
CA SER A 195 3.77 -7.79 -8.25
C SER A 195 3.84 -6.57 -7.35
N LEU A 196 3.01 -5.55 -7.62
CA LEU A 196 2.98 -4.31 -6.85
C LEU A 196 2.63 -4.53 -5.37
N VAL A 197 1.79 -5.52 -5.08
CA VAL A 197 1.40 -5.90 -3.71
C VAL A 197 2.33 -6.94 -3.10
N GLY A 198 3.24 -7.53 -3.89
CA GLY A 198 4.18 -8.54 -3.41
C GLY A 198 3.54 -9.91 -3.16
N VAL A 199 2.50 -10.27 -3.93
CA VAL A 199 1.86 -11.60 -3.89
C VAL A 199 2.10 -12.40 -5.18
N ALA A 200 2.94 -11.90 -6.09
CA ALA A 200 3.39 -12.64 -7.24
C ALA A 200 4.53 -13.60 -6.86
N PRO A 201 4.43 -14.89 -7.19
CA PRO A 201 5.53 -15.82 -7.00
C PRO A 201 6.65 -15.49 -7.98
N MET A 202 7.85 -15.22 -7.46
CA MET A 202 9.06 -14.98 -8.25
C MET A 202 9.79 -16.30 -8.47
N ASN A 203 10.17 -16.56 -9.72
CA ASN A 203 11.02 -17.71 -10.06
C ASN A 203 12.45 -17.47 -9.57
N ARG A 204 13.12 -18.54 -9.20
CA ARG A 204 14.56 -18.55 -8.85
C ARG A 204 15.22 -19.73 -9.56
N ASP A 205 15.01 -19.78 -10.86
CA ASP A 205 15.55 -20.86 -11.70
C ASP A 205 16.86 -20.37 -12.34
N SER A 206 17.90 -21.20 -12.31
CA SER A 206 19.17 -20.92 -12.98
C SER A 206 19.79 -22.23 -13.49
N GLY A 207 19.97 -22.35 -14.80
CA GLY A 207 20.50 -23.55 -15.42
C GLY A 207 19.63 -24.78 -15.10
N LYS A 208 20.24 -25.80 -14.51
CA LYS A 208 19.54 -27.03 -14.07
C LYS A 208 18.86 -26.90 -12.69
N PHE A 209 19.05 -25.77 -11.98
CA PHE A 209 18.46 -25.57 -10.67
C PHE A 209 17.08 -24.92 -10.79
N SER A 210 16.04 -25.64 -10.34
CA SER A 210 14.68 -25.12 -10.19
C SER A 210 14.42 -24.80 -8.72
N GLY A 211 14.46 -23.53 -8.35
CA GLY A 211 14.27 -23.07 -7.00
C GLY A 211 12.81 -22.96 -6.58
N ARG A 212 12.54 -23.03 -5.28
CA ARG A 212 11.18 -22.77 -4.75
C ARG A 212 10.80 -21.33 -5.05
N ARG A 213 9.64 -21.15 -5.68
CA ARG A 213 9.04 -19.83 -5.90
C ARG A 213 8.70 -19.17 -4.57
N LYS A 214 9.13 -17.93 -4.40
CA LYS A 214 8.85 -17.12 -3.20
C LYS A 214 8.24 -15.79 -3.61
N ILE A 215 7.36 -15.27 -2.76
CA ILE A 215 6.88 -13.90 -2.87
C ILE A 215 7.93 -12.96 -2.25
N CYS A 216 8.10 -11.77 -2.82
CA CYS A 216 8.99 -10.75 -2.25
C CYS A 216 8.54 -9.34 -2.62
N GLY A 217 8.95 -8.37 -1.80
CA GLY A 217 8.68 -6.94 -2.02
C GLY A 217 7.22 -6.56 -1.88
N GLY A 218 6.83 -5.51 -2.59
CA GLY A 218 5.48 -4.97 -2.62
C GLY A 218 5.15 -4.01 -1.48
N ARG A 219 3.92 -3.48 -1.52
CA ARG A 219 3.41 -2.53 -0.52
C ARG A 219 2.97 -3.25 0.75
N ALA A 220 3.79 -3.20 1.79
CA ALA A 220 3.59 -3.95 3.03
C ALA A 220 2.23 -3.70 3.70
N THR A 221 1.73 -2.46 3.70
CA THR A 221 0.43 -2.09 4.26
C THR A 221 -0.71 -2.81 3.54
N VAL A 222 -0.69 -2.81 2.19
CA VAL A 222 -1.67 -3.50 1.36
C VAL A 222 -1.57 -5.00 1.55
N HIS A 223 -0.36 -5.55 1.59
CA HIS A 223 -0.11 -6.97 1.82
C HIS A 223 -0.73 -7.44 3.15
N SER A 224 -0.51 -6.71 4.24
CA SER A 224 -1.08 -7.02 5.56
C SER A 224 -2.61 -6.95 5.57
N GLY A 225 -3.20 -5.93 4.94
CA GLY A 225 -4.66 -5.80 4.79
C GLY A 225 -5.26 -6.96 4.00
N LEU A 226 -4.63 -7.33 2.88
CA LEU A 226 -5.07 -8.48 2.08
C LEU A 226 -4.89 -9.82 2.79
N TYR A 227 -3.87 -9.98 3.62
CA TYR A 227 -3.70 -11.17 4.44
C TYR A 227 -4.90 -11.39 5.36
N MET A 228 -5.32 -10.35 6.08
CA MET A 228 -6.49 -10.41 6.96
C MET A 228 -7.79 -10.62 6.18
N ALA A 229 -7.95 -9.95 5.05
CA ALA A 229 -9.09 -10.15 4.16
C ALA A 229 -9.15 -11.59 3.61
N ALA A 230 -8.02 -12.17 3.21
CA ALA A 230 -7.96 -13.53 2.71
C ALA A 230 -8.26 -14.58 3.79
N LEU A 231 -7.85 -14.35 5.04
CA LEU A 231 -8.24 -15.19 6.18
C LEU A 231 -9.76 -15.21 6.38
N SER A 232 -10.40 -14.04 6.32
CA SER A 232 -11.86 -13.91 6.40
C SER A 232 -12.54 -14.49 5.16
N ALA A 233 -12.07 -14.18 3.96
CA ALA A 233 -12.62 -14.67 2.71
C ALA A 233 -12.53 -16.20 2.59
N LYS A 234 -11.49 -16.83 3.10
CA LYS A 234 -11.38 -18.30 3.15
C LYS A 234 -12.55 -18.96 3.91
N LYS A 235 -13.16 -18.25 4.88
CA LYS A 235 -14.32 -18.73 5.65
C LYS A 235 -15.64 -18.34 4.99
N HIS A 236 -15.76 -17.10 4.50
CA HIS A 236 -17.04 -16.48 4.15
C HIS A 236 -17.26 -16.30 2.64
N ASN A 237 -16.21 -16.34 1.81
CA ASN A 237 -16.34 -16.19 0.37
C ASN A 237 -16.34 -17.57 -0.29
N PRO A 238 -17.43 -17.97 -0.99
CA PRO A 238 -17.55 -19.30 -1.56
C PRO A 238 -16.45 -19.62 -2.61
N VAL A 239 -16.07 -18.63 -3.42
CA VAL A 239 -15.03 -18.78 -4.46
C VAL A 239 -13.65 -18.98 -3.84
N ILE A 240 -13.30 -18.18 -2.84
CA ILE A 240 -12.00 -18.28 -2.16
C ILE A 240 -11.95 -19.56 -1.32
N ARG A 241 -13.04 -19.94 -0.68
CA ARG A 241 -13.16 -21.17 0.09
C ARG A 241 -12.95 -22.42 -0.78
N ALA A 242 -13.65 -22.51 -1.92
CA ALA A 242 -13.49 -23.61 -2.87
C ALA A 242 -12.07 -23.68 -3.44
N PHE A 243 -11.50 -22.53 -3.79
CA PHE A 243 -10.12 -22.45 -4.26
C PHE A 243 -9.11 -22.91 -3.22
N ALA A 244 -9.28 -22.50 -1.96
CA ALA A 244 -8.41 -22.92 -0.85
C ALA A 244 -8.51 -24.42 -0.58
N ALA A 245 -9.74 -24.99 -0.57
CA ALA A 245 -9.97 -26.41 -0.37
C ALA A 245 -9.29 -27.26 -1.49
N ARG A 246 -9.41 -26.85 -2.75
CA ARG A 246 -8.74 -27.48 -3.89
C ARG A 246 -7.21 -27.53 -3.74
N LEU A 247 -6.59 -26.44 -3.28
CA LEU A 247 -5.14 -26.39 -3.08
C LEU A 247 -4.70 -27.25 -1.88
N LEU A 248 -5.46 -27.22 -0.79
CA LEU A 248 -5.18 -28.07 0.38
C LEU A 248 -5.28 -29.57 0.04
N ALA A 249 -6.29 -29.95 -0.74
CA ALA A 249 -6.44 -31.34 -1.21
C ALA A 249 -5.25 -31.83 -2.08
N LYS A 250 -4.56 -30.88 -2.76
CA LYS A 250 -3.31 -31.15 -3.50
C LYS A 250 -2.06 -31.17 -2.62
N GLY A 251 -2.19 -31.11 -1.30
CA GLY A 251 -1.05 -31.10 -0.38
C GLY A 251 -0.29 -29.77 -0.29
N THR A 252 -0.86 -28.67 -0.82
CA THR A 252 -0.18 -27.36 -0.76
C THR A 252 -0.12 -26.85 0.70
N PRO A 253 1.06 -26.38 1.16
CA PRO A 253 1.21 -25.89 2.55
C PRO A 253 0.25 -24.73 2.87
N PRO A 254 -0.35 -24.69 4.08
CA PRO A 254 -1.39 -23.71 4.45
C PRO A 254 -1.01 -22.24 4.23
N LYS A 255 0.24 -21.85 4.49
CA LYS A 255 0.75 -20.47 4.24
C LYS A 255 0.79 -20.14 2.75
N VAL A 256 1.15 -21.11 1.91
CA VAL A 256 1.17 -20.95 0.44
C VAL A 256 -0.25 -20.82 -0.10
N VAL A 257 -1.19 -21.66 0.41
CA VAL A 257 -2.62 -21.55 0.09
C VAL A 257 -3.16 -20.17 0.43
N LEU A 258 -2.82 -19.64 1.61
CA LEU A 258 -3.27 -18.30 2.00
C LEU A 258 -2.73 -17.21 1.08
N THR A 259 -1.46 -17.28 0.70
CA THR A 259 -0.86 -16.35 -0.28
C THR A 259 -1.54 -16.45 -1.66
N ALA A 260 -1.87 -17.66 -2.10
CA ALA A 260 -2.63 -17.86 -3.33
C ALA A 260 -4.05 -17.27 -3.23
N CYS A 261 -4.71 -17.39 -2.07
CA CYS A 261 -6.00 -16.75 -1.80
C CYS A 261 -5.89 -15.22 -1.83
N MET A 262 -4.84 -14.64 -1.24
CA MET A 262 -4.59 -13.19 -1.32
C MET A 262 -4.48 -12.72 -2.77
N ARG A 263 -3.69 -13.44 -3.57
CA ARG A 263 -3.54 -13.11 -5.01
C ARG A 263 -4.86 -13.24 -5.76
N LYS A 264 -5.63 -14.33 -5.56
CA LYS A 264 -6.92 -14.52 -6.21
C LYS A 264 -7.90 -13.41 -5.80
N LEU A 265 -8.00 -13.09 -4.51
CA LEU A 265 -8.84 -12.01 -4.00
C LEU A 265 -8.44 -10.67 -4.63
N LEU A 266 -7.15 -10.33 -4.67
CA LEU A 266 -6.65 -9.11 -5.28
C LEU A 266 -7.01 -8.99 -6.76
N VAL A 267 -6.89 -10.08 -7.52
CA VAL A 267 -7.25 -10.12 -8.96
C VAL A 267 -8.75 -9.90 -9.15
N ILE A 268 -9.58 -10.49 -8.28
CA ILE A 268 -11.04 -10.26 -8.28
C ILE A 268 -11.34 -8.79 -8.04
N LEU A 269 -10.80 -8.19 -6.97
CA LEU A 269 -11.00 -6.78 -6.63
C LEU A 269 -10.54 -5.85 -7.77
N ASN A 270 -9.42 -6.17 -8.41
CA ASN A 270 -8.93 -5.42 -9.56
C ASN A 270 -9.86 -5.51 -10.78
N ALA A 271 -10.41 -6.68 -11.05
CA ALA A 271 -11.37 -6.88 -12.13
C ALA A 271 -12.68 -6.13 -11.88
N MET A 272 -13.23 -6.20 -10.65
CA MET A 272 -14.44 -5.50 -10.23
C MET A 272 -14.33 -3.99 -10.40
N LEU A 273 -13.21 -3.39 -9.96
CA LEU A 273 -13.01 -1.95 -10.11
C LEU A 273 -12.78 -1.54 -11.57
N ARG A 274 -12.28 -2.44 -12.40
CA ARG A 274 -12.12 -2.21 -13.85
C ARG A 274 -13.46 -2.25 -14.58
N SER A 275 -14.32 -3.25 -14.29
CA SER A 275 -15.63 -3.40 -14.92
C SER A 275 -16.70 -2.47 -14.35
N GLY A 276 -16.46 -1.90 -13.15
CA GLY A 276 -17.46 -1.13 -12.42
C GLY A 276 -18.56 -1.97 -11.75
N GLU A 277 -18.42 -3.30 -11.77
CA GLU A 277 -19.40 -4.25 -11.20
C GLU A 277 -19.16 -4.47 -9.69
N SER A 278 -20.23 -4.73 -8.95
CA SER A 278 -20.16 -5.21 -7.57
C SER A 278 -20.03 -6.74 -7.53
N TRP A 279 -19.68 -7.28 -6.35
CA TRP A 279 -19.57 -8.73 -6.17
C TRP A 279 -20.90 -9.42 -6.52
N GLY A 280 -20.82 -10.42 -7.41
CA GLY A 280 -21.96 -11.18 -7.86
C GLY A 280 -21.56 -12.54 -8.47
N PRO A 281 -22.55 -13.40 -8.82
CA PRO A 281 -22.31 -14.75 -9.34
C PRO A 281 -21.44 -14.81 -10.60
N ARG A 282 -21.53 -13.80 -11.49
CA ARG A 282 -20.77 -13.72 -12.74
C ARG A 282 -19.25 -13.60 -12.51
N LEU A 283 -18.83 -12.87 -11.48
CA LEU A 283 -17.40 -12.70 -11.15
C LEU A 283 -16.80 -13.93 -10.48
N ALA A 284 -17.63 -14.82 -9.97
CA ALA A 284 -17.20 -16.10 -9.43
C ALA A 284 -16.59 -17.03 -10.49
N THR A 285 -17.01 -16.92 -11.75
CA THR A 285 -16.61 -17.79 -12.86
C THR A 285 -15.46 -17.25 -13.72
N VAL A 286 -15.21 -15.93 -13.73
CA VAL A 286 -14.22 -15.27 -14.61
C VAL A 286 -12.75 -15.47 -14.17
N THR A 287 -12.49 -16.14 -13.06
CA THR A 287 -11.15 -16.28 -12.46
C THR A 287 -10.55 -17.69 -12.53
N GLU A 288 -10.96 -18.51 -13.49
CA GLU A 288 -10.28 -19.77 -13.83
C GLU A 288 -9.05 -19.58 -14.69
#